data_116fbf26feb69f8e553032541712b1b8
#
_entry.id   116fbf26feb69f8e553032541712b1b8
#
_cell.length_a   1.000
_cell.length_b   1.000
_cell.length_c   1.000
_cell.angle_alpha   90.00
_cell.angle_beta   90.00
_cell.angle_gamma   90.00
#
_symmetry.space_group_name_H-M   'P 1'
#
loop_
_entity.id
_entity.type
_entity.pdbx_description
1 polymer ?
#
loop_
_entity_poly.entity_id
_entity_poly.type
_entity_poly.pdbx_seq_one_letter_code
_entity_poly.pdbx_strand_id
1 'polypeptide(L)'
;TTLSARLKKRIKGKTIKILNQDDFVKKNKLPMIKNHVDWEHPDSIDWKALEKAISTYRSEFDIVIVEGIFAFYHTKITKLYDWAFFVHIPKELFFNRKNKDLRWGKEPQWFIEHIWKSYLLYGRLPEFLKQVIWIDGSRKTPLEPLIQLVEA
;
A
#
# COMPACT_ATOMS: atom_id res chain seq x y z
N THR A 1 2.95 5.06 3.15
CA THR A 1 3.66 6.32 2.87
C THR A 1 4.73 6.62 3.93
N THR A 2 4.38 6.57 5.20
CA THR A 2 5.33 6.91 6.27
C THR A 2 6.48 5.90 6.41
N LEU A 3 6.22 4.61 6.26
CA LEU A 3 7.26 3.58 6.40
C LEU A 3 8.23 3.61 5.22
N SER A 4 7.74 3.66 4.00
CA SER A 4 8.55 3.74 2.78
C SER A 4 9.43 5.00 2.73
N ALA A 5 8.88 6.15 3.13
CA ALA A 5 9.65 7.39 3.22
C ALA A 5 10.76 7.31 4.28
N ARG A 6 10.49 6.67 5.43
CA ARG A 6 11.49 6.45 6.48
C ARG A 6 12.59 5.48 6.03
N LEU A 7 12.24 4.39 5.34
CA LEU A 7 13.21 3.45 4.75
C LEU A 7 14.10 4.17 3.74
N LYS A 8 13.50 4.90 2.79
CA LYS A 8 14.26 5.67 1.79
C LYS A 8 15.25 6.65 2.42
N LYS A 9 14.87 7.29 3.54
CA LYS A 9 15.76 8.23 4.25
C LYS A 9 16.93 7.53 4.96
N ARG A 10 16.73 6.29 5.42
CA ARG A 10 17.70 5.58 6.26
C ARG A 10 18.66 4.70 5.47
N ILE A 11 18.20 4.07 4.39
CA ILE A 11 19.06 3.29 3.49
C ILE A 11 20.03 4.23 2.77
N LYS A 12 21.33 3.96 2.88
CA LYS A 12 22.39 4.77 2.28
C LYS A 12 23.09 4.02 1.17
N GLY A 13 23.63 4.75 0.18
CA GLY A 13 24.38 4.16 -0.91
C GLY A 13 23.55 3.39 -1.95
N LYS A 14 22.22 3.45 -1.84
CA LYS A 14 21.29 2.83 -2.79
C LYS A 14 20.33 3.86 -3.37
N THR A 15 20.02 3.73 -4.64
CA THR A 15 18.97 4.51 -5.30
C THR A 15 17.61 3.86 -5.05
N ILE A 16 16.65 4.67 -4.57
CA ILE A 16 15.34 4.14 -4.14
C ILE A 16 14.19 4.89 -4.83
N LYS A 17 13.34 4.17 -5.52
CA LYS A 17 12.07 4.66 -6.07
C LYS A 17 10.91 4.19 -5.21
N ILE A 18 10.04 5.11 -4.82
CA ILE A 18 8.75 4.78 -4.18
C ILE A 18 7.66 4.96 -5.25
N LEU A 19 6.84 3.96 -5.42
CA LEU A 19 5.62 3.96 -6.23
C LEU A 19 4.43 3.89 -5.29
N ASN A 20 3.75 5.03 -5.15
CA ASN A 20 2.50 5.08 -4.40
C ASN A 20 1.37 4.63 -5.34
N GLN A 21 0.61 3.62 -4.93
CA GLN A 21 -0.51 3.09 -5.71
C GLN A 21 -1.56 4.16 -6.04
N ASP A 22 -1.77 5.13 -5.15
CA ASP A 22 -2.73 6.21 -5.34
C ASP A 22 -2.37 7.15 -6.50
N ASP A 23 -1.11 7.12 -6.98
CA ASP A 23 -0.68 7.87 -8.16
C ASP A 23 -1.10 7.18 -9.48
N PHE A 24 -1.59 5.94 -9.41
CA PHE A 24 -1.99 5.11 -10.55
C PHE A 24 -3.52 4.93 -10.65
N VAL A 25 -4.27 5.96 -10.34
CA VAL A 25 -5.73 5.92 -10.43
C VAL A 25 -6.18 6.02 -11.89
N LYS A 26 -7.20 5.26 -12.27
CA LYS A 26 -7.82 5.37 -13.60
C LYS A 26 -8.42 6.76 -13.82
N LYS A 27 -8.31 7.27 -15.04
CA LYS A 27 -8.90 8.57 -15.43
C LYS A 27 -10.39 8.49 -15.75
N ASN A 28 -10.89 7.30 -16.04
CA ASN A 28 -12.28 7.06 -16.43
C ASN A 28 -12.75 5.68 -15.99
N LYS A 29 -14.06 5.42 -16.10
CA LYS A 29 -14.69 4.13 -15.72
C LYS A 29 -14.34 3.73 -14.28
N LEU A 30 -14.41 4.70 -13.37
CA LEU A 30 -14.17 4.46 -11.96
C LEU A 30 -15.36 3.70 -11.33
N PRO A 31 -15.11 2.78 -10.40
CA PRO A 31 -16.17 2.14 -9.63
C PRO A 31 -16.93 3.17 -8.80
N MET A 32 -18.22 2.93 -8.60
CA MET A 32 -19.11 3.86 -7.88
C MET A 32 -19.77 3.17 -6.69
N ILE A 33 -19.93 3.92 -5.61
CA ILE A 33 -20.70 3.51 -4.45
C ILE A 33 -21.57 4.68 -3.95
N LYS A 34 -22.89 4.49 -3.80
CA LYS A 34 -23.83 5.53 -3.34
C LYS A 34 -23.59 6.89 -4.02
N ASN A 35 -23.46 6.90 -5.34
CA ASN A 35 -23.19 8.08 -6.17
C ASN A 35 -21.83 8.78 -5.91
N HIS A 36 -20.91 8.13 -5.21
CA HIS A 36 -19.52 8.55 -5.04
C HIS A 36 -18.57 7.62 -5.78
N VAL A 37 -17.40 8.12 -6.16
CA VAL A 37 -16.33 7.24 -6.65
C VAL A 37 -15.85 6.35 -5.53
N ASP A 38 -15.79 5.04 -5.79
CA ASP A 38 -15.29 4.06 -4.85
C ASP A 38 -13.77 3.91 -4.98
N TRP A 39 -13.03 4.75 -4.29
CA TRP A 39 -11.58 4.69 -4.24
C TRP A 39 -11.05 3.45 -3.50
N GLU A 40 -11.93 2.81 -2.71
CA GLU A 40 -11.61 1.62 -1.92
C GLU A 40 -11.88 0.31 -2.68
N HIS A 41 -12.13 0.41 -3.98
CA HIS A 41 -12.27 -0.73 -4.87
C HIS A 41 -11.04 -0.86 -5.79
N PRO A 42 -10.44 -2.07 -5.95
CA PRO A 42 -9.23 -2.25 -6.75
C PRO A 42 -9.39 -1.90 -8.23
N ASP A 43 -10.62 -1.85 -8.75
CA ASP A 43 -10.88 -1.38 -10.10
C ASP A 43 -10.67 0.14 -10.29
N SER A 44 -10.44 0.89 -9.21
CA SER A 44 -10.01 2.29 -9.28
C SER A 44 -8.57 2.43 -9.79
N ILE A 45 -7.76 1.37 -9.72
CA ILE A 45 -6.33 1.39 -10.05
C ILE A 45 -6.08 0.99 -11.52
N ASP A 46 -5.19 1.71 -12.17
CA ASP A 46 -4.61 1.34 -13.47
C ASP A 46 -3.44 0.36 -13.25
N TRP A 47 -3.78 -0.91 -13.13
CA TRP A 47 -2.81 -1.99 -12.88
C TRP A 47 -1.77 -2.12 -13.99
N LYS A 48 -2.13 -1.81 -15.25
CA LYS A 48 -1.19 -1.87 -16.39
C LYS A 48 -0.15 -0.75 -16.27
N ALA A 49 -0.58 0.45 -15.90
CA ALA A 49 0.34 1.56 -15.69
C ALA A 49 1.29 1.29 -14.52
N LEU A 50 0.78 0.73 -13.40
CA LEU A 50 1.60 0.37 -12.25
C LEU A 50 2.60 -0.75 -12.61
N GLU A 51 2.17 -1.83 -13.28
CA GLU A 51 3.04 -2.93 -13.72
C GLU A 51 4.16 -2.41 -14.63
N LYS A 52 3.83 -1.53 -15.57
CA LYS A 52 4.81 -0.90 -16.46
C LYS A 52 5.81 -0.04 -15.68
N ALA A 53 5.35 0.75 -14.72
CA ALA A 53 6.22 1.59 -13.90
C ALA A 53 7.19 0.73 -13.06
N ILE A 54 6.72 -0.36 -12.45
CA ILE A 54 7.55 -1.30 -11.70
C ILE A 54 8.63 -1.87 -12.63
N SER A 55 8.25 -2.37 -13.81
CA SER A 55 9.19 -2.97 -14.78
C SER A 55 10.25 -1.98 -15.23
N THR A 56 9.87 -0.72 -15.47
CA THR A 56 10.80 0.34 -15.86
C THR A 56 11.78 0.64 -14.73
N TYR A 57 11.28 0.92 -13.53
CA TYR A 57 12.12 1.38 -12.43
C TYR A 57 12.98 0.29 -11.80
N ARG A 58 12.64 -1.00 -11.95
CA ARG A 58 13.51 -2.11 -11.53
C ARG A 58 14.84 -2.15 -12.27
N SER A 59 14.93 -1.59 -13.48
CA SER A 59 16.19 -1.47 -14.23
C SER A 59 16.98 -0.20 -13.93
N GLU A 60 16.36 0.80 -13.31
CA GLU A 60 16.94 2.12 -13.07
C GLU A 60 17.35 2.35 -11.61
N PHE A 61 16.72 1.65 -10.66
CA PHE A 61 16.91 1.83 -9.23
C PHE A 61 17.32 0.53 -8.55
N ASP A 62 18.16 0.63 -7.53
CA ASP A 62 18.56 -0.52 -6.72
C ASP A 62 17.38 -1.12 -5.95
N ILE A 63 16.45 -0.26 -5.49
CA ILE A 63 15.28 -0.65 -4.71
C ILE A 63 14.05 0.07 -5.25
N VAL A 64 13.00 -0.68 -5.54
CA VAL A 64 11.67 -0.15 -5.86
C VAL A 64 10.69 -0.55 -4.76
N ILE A 65 10.11 0.43 -4.09
CA ILE A 65 9.09 0.20 -3.05
C ILE A 65 7.72 0.50 -3.65
N VAL A 66 6.84 -0.48 -3.66
CA VAL A 66 5.43 -0.31 -4.03
C VAL A 66 4.61 -0.25 -2.75
N GLU A 67 3.86 0.83 -2.55
CA GLU A 67 3.00 0.99 -1.39
C GLU A 67 1.56 1.27 -1.77
N GLY A 68 0.62 0.80 -0.96
CA GLY A 68 -0.81 1.02 -1.11
C GLY A 68 -1.63 -0.06 -0.41
N ILE A 69 -2.91 0.20 -0.23
CA ILE A 69 -3.83 -0.75 0.43
C ILE A 69 -4.08 -2.00 -0.42
N PHE A 70 -3.94 -1.91 -1.74
CA PHE A 70 -4.09 -3.02 -2.68
C PHE A 70 -2.75 -3.56 -3.19
N ALA A 71 -1.63 -3.25 -2.54
CA ALA A 71 -0.29 -3.62 -3.01
C ALA A 71 -0.14 -5.14 -3.28
N PHE A 72 -0.93 -5.97 -2.60
CA PHE A 72 -0.93 -7.42 -2.76
C PHE A 72 -2.12 -7.97 -3.56
N TYR A 73 -2.99 -7.12 -4.07
CA TYR A 73 -4.21 -7.56 -4.77
C TYR A 73 -3.95 -8.17 -6.15
N HIS A 74 -3.07 -7.53 -6.93
CA HIS A 74 -2.83 -7.94 -8.32
C HIS A 74 -1.71 -8.98 -8.42
N THR A 75 -2.08 -10.23 -8.70
CA THR A 75 -1.17 -11.40 -8.66
C THR A 75 0.11 -11.24 -9.49
N LYS A 76 0.02 -10.68 -10.70
CA LYS A 76 1.23 -10.47 -11.54
C LYS A 76 2.22 -9.51 -10.89
N ILE A 77 1.71 -8.42 -10.31
CA ILE A 77 2.53 -7.43 -9.61
C ILE A 77 3.12 -8.04 -8.35
N THR A 78 2.31 -8.72 -7.56
CA THR A 78 2.74 -9.34 -6.31
C THR A 78 3.86 -10.38 -6.51
N LYS A 79 3.85 -11.08 -7.64
CA LYS A 79 4.93 -12.02 -8.00
C LYS A 79 6.27 -11.35 -8.35
N LEU A 80 6.28 -10.03 -8.54
CA LEU A 80 7.50 -9.27 -8.80
C LEU A 80 8.24 -8.86 -7.51
N TYR A 81 7.59 -9.01 -6.34
CA TYR A 81 8.16 -8.60 -5.07
C TYR A 81 9.17 -9.61 -4.53
N ASP A 82 10.35 -9.13 -4.17
CA ASP A 82 11.37 -9.91 -3.47
C ASP A 82 11.05 -9.97 -1.97
N TRP A 83 10.48 -8.89 -1.43
CA TRP A 83 10.07 -8.74 -0.03
C TRP A 83 8.65 -8.21 0.10
N ALA A 84 7.92 -8.71 1.08
CA ALA A 84 6.57 -8.26 1.40
C ALA A 84 6.47 -7.78 2.86
N PHE A 85 6.10 -6.52 3.06
CA PHE A 85 5.87 -5.93 4.39
C PHE A 85 4.39 -5.66 4.56
N PHE A 86 3.76 -6.32 5.51
CA PHE A 86 2.34 -6.14 5.79
C PHE A 86 2.14 -5.39 7.11
N VAL A 87 1.71 -4.13 6.99
CA VAL A 87 1.42 -3.28 8.16
C VAL A 87 -0.03 -3.47 8.56
N HIS A 88 -0.26 -3.94 9.77
CA HIS A 88 -1.61 -4.16 10.30
C HIS A 88 -1.86 -3.32 11.55
N ILE A 89 -3.13 -2.98 11.77
CA ILE A 89 -3.61 -2.30 13.00
C ILE A 89 -4.93 -2.93 13.45
N PRO A 90 -5.24 -2.91 14.76
CA PRO A 90 -6.55 -3.29 15.27
C PRO A 90 -7.68 -2.40 14.71
N LYS A 91 -8.87 -2.97 14.58
CA LYS A 91 -10.06 -2.29 14.06
C LYS A 91 -10.36 -0.98 14.81
N GLU A 92 -10.33 -1.03 16.14
CA GLU A 92 -10.59 0.15 16.99
C GLU A 92 -9.60 1.28 16.69
N LEU A 93 -8.33 0.95 16.52
CA LEU A 93 -7.30 1.93 16.21
C LEU A 93 -7.50 2.54 14.82
N PHE A 94 -7.92 1.73 13.83
CA PHE A 94 -8.29 2.23 12.51
C PHE A 94 -9.41 3.27 12.61
N PHE A 95 -10.52 2.92 13.26
CA PHE A 95 -11.66 3.83 13.40
C PHE A 95 -11.29 5.11 14.16
N ASN A 96 -10.54 4.99 15.26
CA ASN A 96 -10.05 6.15 16.02
C ASN A 96 -9.18 7.08 15.19
N ARG A 97 -8.28 6.54 14.38
CA ARG A 97 -7.40 7.33 13.50
C ARG A 97 -8.20 7.97 12.37
N LYS A 98 -9.09 7.20 11.73
CA LYS A 98 -9.87 7.66 10.58
C LYS A 98 -10.88 8.74 10.96
N ASN A 99 -11.54 8.64 12.12
CA ASN A 99 -12.45 9.67 12.64
C ASN A 99 -11.73 11.00 12.96
N LYS A 100 -10.44 10.97 13.23
CA LYS A 100 -9.60 12.16 13.49
C LYS A 100 -8.94 12.71 12.24
N ASP A 101 -8.95 11.97 11.14
CA ASP A 101 -8.33 12.37 9.89
C ASP A 101 -9.26 13.28 9.10
N LEU A 102 -8.92 14.56 9.06
CA LEU A 102 -9.69 15.60 8.36
C LEU A 102 -9.03 16.05 7.05
N ARG A 103 -8.03 15.32 6.53
CA ARG A 103 -7.33 15.70 5.29
C ARG A 103 -8.25 15.86 4.09
N TRP A 104 -9.32 15.10 4.06
CA TRP A 104 -10.34 15.11 3.01
C TRP A 104 -11.71 15.64 3.51
N GLY A 105 -11.72 16.35 4.65
CA GLY A 105 -12.93 16.74 5.36
C GLY A 105 -13.44 15.62 6.27
N LYS A 106 -14.61 15.85 6.89
CA LYS A 106 -15.25 14.84 7.75
C LYS A 106 -15.97 13.82 6.88
N GLU A 107 -15.42 12.61 6.82
CA GLU A 107 -16.06 11.51 6.09
C GLU A 107 -17.27 10.96 6.86
N PRO A 108 -18.36 10.59 6.15
CA PRO A 108 -19.52 9.99 6.78
C PRO A 108 -19.19 8.60 7.33
N GLN A 109 -19.83 8.22 8.44
CA GLN A 109 -19.56 6.95 9.13
C GLN A 109 -19.70 5.72 8.21
N TRP A 110 -20.70 5.71 7.33
CA TRP A 110 -20.88 4.60 6.39
C TRP A 110 -19.67 4.41 5.45
N PHE A 111 -19.00 5.51 5.08
CA PHE A 111 -17.82 5.43 4.21
C PHE A 111 -16.60 4.90 4.97
N ILE A 112 -16.41 5.33 6.22
CA ILE A 112 -15.35 4.79 7.08
C ILE A 112 -15.52 3.28 7.29
N GLU A 113 -16.74 2.81 7.48
CA GLU A 113 -17.07 1.38 7.56
C GLU A 113 -16.81 0.66 6.23
N HIS A 114 -17.11 1.32 5.11
CA HIS A 114 -16.82 0.80 3.77
C HIS A 114 -15.31 0.63 3.56
N ILE A 115 -14.47 1.60 3.94
CA ILE A 115 -13.02 1.50 3.87
C ILE A 115 -12.56 0.24 4.62
N TRP A 116 -13.03 0.01 5.84
CA TRP A 116 -12.66 -1.18 6.61
C TRP A 116 -13.08 -2.48 5.94
N LYS A 117 -14.31 -2.54 5.42
CA LYS A 117 -14.82 -3.72 4.68
C LYS A 117 -14.00 -4.00 3.42
N SER A 118 -13.67 -2.96 2.67
CA SER A 118 -12.84 -3.07 1.46
C SER A 118 -11.45 -3.57 1.79
N TYR A 119 -10.84 -3.09 2.86
CA TYR A 119 -9.58 -3.62 3.35
C TYR A 119 -9.66 -5.12 3.66
N LEU A 120 -10.71 -5.58 4.33
CA LEU A 120 -10.90 -6.99 4.64
C LEU A 120 -11.12 -7.87 3.38
N LEU A 121 -11.72 -7.30 2.32
CA LEU A 121 -11.96 -8.01 1.07
C LEU A 121 -10.73 -8.03 0.16
N TYR A 122 -10.09 -6.90 -0.02
CA TYR A 122 -9.09 -6.67 -1.06
C TYR A 122 -7.67 -6.52 -0.54
N GLY A 123 -7.49 -6.21 0.74
CA GLY A 123 -6.18 -6.07 1.38
C GLY A 123 -5.57 -7.40 1.84
N ARG A 124 -6.09 -8.55 1.39
CA ARG A 124 -5.62 -9.87 1.80
C ARG A 124 -4.28 -10.21 1.16
N LEU A 125 -3.46 -10.95 1.92
CA LEU A 125 -2.22 -11.52 1.41
C LEU A 125 -2.54 -12.75 0.55
N PRO A 126 -1.96 -12.87 -0.64
CA PRO A 126 -2.07 -14.08 -1.45
C PRO A 126 -1.38 -15.27 -0.77
N GLU A 127 -1.96 -16.47 -0.87
CA GLU A 127 -1.43 -17.68 -0.24
C GLU A 127 -0.04 -18.08 -0.75
N PHE A 128 0.33 -17.68 -1.96
CA PHE A 128 1.64 -17.98 -2.52
C PHE A 128 2.78 -17.13 -1.93
N LEU A 129 2.48 -16.04 -1.22
CA LEU A 129 3.48 -15.22 -0.53
C LEU A 129 3.90 -15.92 0.77
N LYS A 130 5.04 -16.61 0.71
CA LYS A 130 5.58 -17.35 1.86
C LYS A 130 6.42 -16.49 2.81
N GLN A 131 7.01 -15.41 2.31
CA GLN A 131 7.89 -14.53 3.07
C GLN A 131 7.23 -13.16 3.26
N VAL A 132 6.42 -13.05 4.30
CA VAL A 132 5.76 -11.81 4.68
C VAL A 132 6.25 -11.39 6.05
N ILE A 133 6.72 -10.15 6.12
CA ILE A 133 7.11 -9.53 7.38
C ILE A 133 5.93 -8.73 7.91
N TRP A 134 5.39 -9.19 9.03
CA TRP A 134 4.27 -8.54 9.70
C TRP A 134 4.76 -7.39 10.56
N ILE A 135 4.16 -6.22 10.39
CA ILE A 135 4.53 -4.99 11.08
C ILE A 135 3.32 -4.50 11.88
N ASP A 136 3.53 -4.32 13.17
CA ASP A 136 2.54 -3.70 14.05
C ASP A 136 2.48 -2.18 13.80
N GLY A 137 1.46 -1.74 13.10
CA GLY A 137 1.22 -0.32 12.78
C GLY A 137 0.67 0.50 13.96
N SER A 138 0.43 -0.11 15.13
CA SER A 138 0.02 0.61 16.34
C SER A 138 1.16 1.40 16.99
N ARG A 139 2.40 1.02 16.70
CA ARG A 139 3.63 1.59 17.27
C ARG A 139 4.66 1.94 16.19
N LYS A 140 5.68 2.68 16.59
CA LYS A 140 6.78 3.05 15.69
C LYS A 140 7.60 1.81 15.35
N THR A 141 7.65 1.47 14.06
CA THR A 141 8.43 0.34 13.56
C THR A 141 9.93 0.61 13.66
N PRO A 142 10.73 -0.29 14.26
CA PRO A 142 12.19 -0.25 14.12
C PRO A 142 12.57 -0.50 12.65
N LEU A 143 13.49 0.28 12.11
CA LEU A 143 13.86 0.17 10.69
C LEU A 143 15.06 -0.75 10.44
N GLU A 144 15.95 -0.86 11.38
CA GLU A 144 17.22 -1.59 11.26
C GLU A 144 17.02 -3.04 10.78
N PRO A 145 16.10 -3.85 11.35
CA PRO A 145 15.85 -5.21 10.86
C PRO A 145 15.33 -5.25 9.42
N LEU A 146 14.48 -4.27 9.05
CA LEU A 146 13.93 -4.21 7.69
C LEU A 146 14.99 -3.80 6.67
N ILE A 147 15.88 -2.89 7.05
CA ILE A 147 17.00 -2.45 6.21
C ILE A 147 17.95 -3.62 5.94
N GLN A 148 18.34 -4.36 6.97
CA GLN A 148 19.22 -5.53 6.86
C GLN A 148 18.65 -6.57 5.88
N LEU A 149 17.34 -6.81 5.92
CA LEU A 149 16.66 -7.74 5.00
C LEU A 149 16.71 -7.27 3.54
N VAL A 150 16.51 -5.99 3.31
CA VAL A 150 16.43 -5.43 1.94
C VAL A 150 17.84 -5.25 1.34
N GLU A 151 18.87 -5.10 2.17
CA GLU A 151 20.27 -4.95 1.75
C GLU A 151 21.03 -6.30 1.63
N ALA A 152 20.45 -7.36 2.19
CA ALA A 152 21.02 -8.72 2.11
C ALA A 152 20.87 -9.30 0.71
#